data_513aa5a3aa38f7abaa27c7e37f1baf2e
#
_entry.id   513aa5a3aa38f7abaa27c7e37f1baf2e
#
_cell.length_a   1.000
_cell.length_b   1.000
_cell.length_c   1.000
_cell.angle_alpha   90.00
_cell.angle_beta   90.00
_cell.angle_gamma   90.00
#
_symmetry.space_group_name_H-M   'P 1'
#
loop_
_entity.id
_entity.type
_entity.pdbx_description
1 polymer ?
#
loop_
_entity_poly.entity_id
_entity_poly.type
_entity_poly.pdbx_seq_one_letter_code
_entity_poly.pdbx_strand_id
1 'polypeptide(L)'
;MPYAIRVITGREAGRIHPLFDNGKIVLGHDPTCGILVADKYVSRFHCQIVVKEGKCVLTDLKSRNGTFVDAQRVTHCELGFGSHIRIGETLLRLEIVG
;
A
#
# COMPACT_ATOMS: atom_id res chain seq x y z
N MET A 1 12.94 -6.02 -10.11
CA MET A 1 13.28 -4.64 -9.85
C MET A 1 12.90 -4.29 -8.42
N PRO A 2 13.71 -3.52 -7.71
CA PRO A 2 13.37 -3.16 -6.35
C PRO A 2 12.24 -2.12 -6.33
N TYR A 3 11.20 -2.47 -5.63
CA TYR A 3 10.04 -1.60 -5.44
C TYR A 3 10.01 -1.08 -4.00
N ALA A 4 9.38 0.05 -3.82
CA ALA A 4 9.11 0.59 -2.49
C ALA A 4 7.77 1.31 -2.49
N ILE A 5 7.18 1.43 -1.32
CA ILE A 5 6.01 2.26 -1.10
C ILE A 5 6.48 3.53 -0.40
N ARG A 6 6.22 4.67 -1.01
CA ARG A 6 6.48 5.98 -0.40
C ARG A 6 5.18 6.51 0.18
N VAL A 7 5.22 6.94 1.41
CA VAL A 7 4.09 7.63 2.03
C VAL A 7 4.13 9.08 1.57
N ILE A 8 3.05 9.54 0.95
CA ILE A 8 2.98 10.89 0.37
C ILE A 8 2.39 11.89 1.34
N THR A 9 1.31 11.52 2.03
CA THR A 9 0.62 12.43 2.95
C THR A 9 0.52 11.82 4.34
N GLY A 10 0.19 12.64 5.33
CA GLY A 10 -0.03 12.21 6.69
C GLY A 10 1.22 12.32 7.55
N ARG A 11 1.15 11.74 8.74
CA ARG A 11 2.21 11.82 9.75
C ARG A 11 3.54 11.28 9.27
N GLU A 12 3.49 10.22 8.47
CA GLU A 12 4.68 9.51 8.01
C GLU A 12 5.10 9.95 6.61
N ALA A 13 4.61 11.10 6.14
CA ALA A 13 4.94 11.59 4.79
C ALA A 13 6.44 11.62 4.57
N GLY A 14 6.87 11.09 3.43
CA GLY A 14 8.29 10.97 3.08
C GLY A 14 8.91 9.63 3.44
N ARG A 15 8.25 8.83 4.27
CA ARG A 15 8.78 7.53 4.66
C ARG A 15 8.70 6.56 3.48
N ILE A 16 9.75 5.73 3.35
CA ILE A 16 9.84 4.75 2.27
C ILE A 16 9.90 3.37 2.89
N HIS A 17 9.02 2.48 2.41
CA HIS A 17 8.98 1.08 2.85
C HIS A 17 9.39 0.19 1.68
N PRO A 18 10.55 -0.47 1.76
CA PRO A 18 10.96 -1.35 0.66
C PRO A 18 10.07 -2.58 0.56
N LEU A 19 9.85 -3.03 -0.66
CA LEU A 19 9.13 -4.26 -0.95
C LEU A 19 10.14 -5.29 -1.46
N PHE A 20 10.00 -6.52 -0.99
CA PHE A 20 10.95 -7.58 -1.33
C PHE A 20 10.31 -8.59 -2.28
N ASP A 21 11.11 -9.09 -3.22
CA ASP A 21 10.65 -10.12 -4.15
C ASP A 21 10.11 -11.32 -3.38
N ASN A 22 9.00 -11.87 -3.89
CA ASN A 22 8.29 -12.97 -3.27
C ASN A 22 7.79 -12.66 -1.86
N GLY A 23 7.77 -11.38 -1.51
CA GLY A 23 7.30 -10.93 -0.22
C GLY A 23 5.85 -10.48 -0.23
N LYS A 24 5.28 -10.43 0.96
CA LYS A 24 3.95 -9.89 1.19
C LYS A 24 4.05 -8.87 2.32
N ILE A 25 3.41 -7.73 2.15
CA ILE A 25 3.33 -6.73 3.18
C ILE A 25 1.88 -6.32 3.37
N VAL A 26 1.45 -6.22 4.63
CA VAL A 26 0.09 -5.78 4.97
C VAL A 26 0.15 -4.34 5.41
N LEU A 27 -0.79 -3.54 4.92
CA LEU A 27 -0.96 -2.14 5.29
C LEU A 27 -2.21 -2.02 6.15
N GLY A 28 -2.11 -1.29 7.25
CA GLY A 28 -3.26 -1.12 8.11
C GLY A 28 -2.92 -0.40 9.40
N HIS A 29 -3.92 -0.30 10.26
CA HIS A 29 -3.82 0.44 11.53
C HIS A 29 -3.30 -0.43 12.68
N ASP A 30 -3.22 -1.75 12.47
CA ASP A 30 -2.73 -2.65 13.51
C ASP A 30 -1.20 -2.57 13.60
N PRO A 31 -0.63 -2.51 14.82
CA PRO A 31 0.82 -2.42 14.98
C PRO A 31 1.61 -3.58 14.38
N THR A 32 0.97 -4.70 14.10
CA THR A 32 1.64 -5.84 13.47
C THR A 32 1.74 -5.72 11.95
N CYS A 33 1.10 -4.72 11.35
CA CYS A 33 1.20 -4.49 9.91
C CYS A 33 2.61 -4.10 9.52
N GLY A 34 3.05 -4.59 8.36
CA GLY A 34 4.36 -4.22 7.81
C GLY A 34 4.46 -2.73 7.51
N ILE A 35 3.36 -2.13 7.05
CA ILE A 35 3.25 -0.68 6.93
C ILE A 35 2.11 -0.24 7.84
N LEU A 36 2.48 0.35 8.97
CA LEU A 36 1.50 0.89 9.91
C LEU A 36 1.04 2.25 9.42
N VAL A 37 -0.26 2.39 9.19
CA VAL A 37 -0.85 3.65 8.75
C VAL A 37 -1.73 4.17 9.88
N ALA A 38 -1.27 5.23 10.54
CA ALA A 38 -1.96 5.81 11.69
C ALA A 38 -3.05 6.79 11.21
N ASP A 39 -4.12 6.21 10.70
CA ASP A 39 -5.22 6.94 10.08
C ASP A 39 -6.52 6.29 10.58
N LYS A 40 -7.39 7.07 11.18
CA LYS A 40 -8.61 6.53 11.81
C LYS A 40 -9.59 5.92 10.82
N TYR A 41 -9.43 6.23 9.54
CA TYR A 41 -10.29 5.67 8.49
C TYR A 41 -9.70 4.41 7.86
N VAL A 42 -8.52 4.01 8.29
CA VAL A 42 -7.85 2.80 7.80
C VAL A 42 -8.21 1.64 8.70
N SER A 43 -8.61 0.52 8.11
CA SER A 43 -8.92 -0.70 8.85
C SER A 43 -7.66 -1.29 9.46
N ARG A 44 -7.81 -2.11 10.49
CA ARG A 44 -6.68 -2.74 11.17
C ARG A 44 -5.78 -3.49 10.19
N PHE A 45 -6.38 -4.29 9.32
CA PHE A 45 -5.70 -4.97 8.21
C PHE A 45 -6.43 -4.54 6.96
N HIS A 46 -5.92 -3.52 6.28
CA HIS A 46 -6.68 -2.82 5.25
C HIS A 46 -6.48 -3.41 3.86
N CYS A 47 -5.24 -3.59 3.46
CA CYS A 47 -4.90 -4.19 2.18
C CYS A 47 -3.51 -4.81 2.27
N GLN A 48 -3.16 -5.59 1.26
CA GLN A 48 -1.83 -6.20 1.18
C GLN A 48 -1.24 -6.01 -0.19
N ILE A 49 0.07 -6.03 -0.26
CA ILE A 49 0.81 -5.99 -1.52
C ILE A 49 1.71 -7.21 -1.56
N VAL A 50 1.63 -7.96 -2.66
CA VAL A 50 2.48 -9.12 -2.91
C VAL A 50 3.35 -8.80 -4.12
N VAL A 51 4.64 -9.04 -4.00
CA VAL A 51 5.58 -8.91 -5.11
C VAL A 51 5.93 -10.30 -5.59
N LYS A 52 5.60 -10.61 -6.84
CA LYS A 52 5.87 -11.92 -7.41
C LYS A 52 6.17 -11.78 -8.89
N GLU A 53 7.27 -12.38 -9.32
CA GLU A 53 7.68 -12.37 -10.73
C GLU A 53 7.76 -10.93 -11.29
N GLY A 54 8.29 -10.02 -10.49
CA GLY A 54 8.45 -8.63 -10.88
C GLY A 54 7.19 -7.79 -10.86
N LYS A 55 6.07 -8.35 -10.40
CA LYS A 55 4.79 -7.66 -10.35
C LYS A 55 4.37 -7.39 -8.93
N CYS A 56 3.76 -6.21 -8.71
CA CYS A 56 3.20 -5.83 -7.43
C CYS A 56 1.68 -5.94 -7.52
N VAL A 57 1.09 -6.82 -6.73
CA VAL A 57 -0.35 -7.04 -6.74
C VAL A 57 -0.93 -6.61 -5.41
N LEU A 58 -1.91 -5.70 -5.48
CA LEU A 58 -2.61 -5.20 -4.31
C LEU A 58 -3.95 -5.90 -4.16
N THR A 59 -4.28 -6.28 -2.94
CA THR A 59 -5.57 -6.87 -2.61
C THR A 59 -6.15 -6.17 -1.40
N ASP A 60 -7.39 -5.70 -1.52
CA ASP A 60 -8.13 -5.14 -0.38
C ASP A 60 -8.54 -6.29 0.55
N LEU A 61 -8.34 -6.13 1.84
CA LEU A 61 -8.65 -7.16 2.83
C LEU A 61 -10.01 -6.89 3.49
N LYS A 62 -11.01 -6.62 2.67
CA LYS A 62 -12.38 -6.31 3.12
C LYS A 62 -12.39 -5.10 4.05
N SER A 63 -11.68 -4.06 3.63
CA SER A 63 -11.59 -2.85 4.40
C SER A 63 -12.93 -2.15 4.51
N ARG A 64 -13.11 -1.40 5.58
CA ARG A 64 -14.36 -0.68 5.84
C ARG A 64 -14.61 0.42 4.80
N ASN A 65 -13.58 1.19 4.49
CA ASN A 65 -13.74 2.37 3.64
C ASN A 65 -13.19 2.21 2.23
N GLY A 66 -12.58 1.07 1.94
CA GLY A 66 -12.10 0.76 0.60
C GLY A 66 -10.65 1.15 0.37
N THR A 67 -10.10 0.57 -0.69
CA THR A 67 -8.76 0.86 -1.20
C THR A 67 -8.92 1.43 -2.60
N PHE A 68 -8.21 2.53 -2.89
CA PHE A 68 -8.32 3.23 -4.17
C PHE A 68 -6.96 3.25 -4.83
N VAL A 69 -6.91 2.90 -6.12
CA VAL A 69 -5.70 2.97 -6.92
C VAL A 69 -5.98 3.91 -8.09
N ASP A 70 -5.17 4.96 -8.20
CA ASP A 70 -5.34 6.02 -9.21
C ASP A 70 -6.80 6.50 -9.25
N ALA A 71 -7.36 6.76 -8.06
CA ALA A 71 -8.69 7.29 -7.82
C ALA A 71 -9.83 6.31 -8.11
N GLN A 72 -9.54 5.04 -8.39
CA GLN A 72 -10.58 4.03 -8.60
C GLN A 72 -10.58 3.03 -7.45
N ARG A 73 -11.76 2.72 -6.92
CA ARG A 73 -11.89 1.71 -5.88
C ARG A 73 -11.62 0.34 -6.47
N VAL A 74 -10.76 -0.42 -5.79
CA VAL A 74 -10.35 -1.75 -6.26
C VAL A 74 -10.47 -2.77 -5.14
N THR A 75 -10.70 -4.03 -5.52
CA THR A 75 -10.60 -5.15 -4.60
C THR A 75 -9.30 -5.90 -4.84
N HIS A 76 -8.80 -5.88 -6.06
CA HIS A 76 -7.59 -6.58 -6.46
C HIS A 76 -7.08 -5.95 -7.74
N CYS A 77 -5.82 -5.57 -7.78
CA CYS A 77 -5.26 -5.04 -9.02
C CYS A 77 -3.73 -5.12 -9.03
N GLU A 78 -3.19 -5.17 -10.22
CA GLU A 78 -1.75 -5.04 -10.41
C GLU A 78 -1.39 -3.56 -10.36
N LEU A 79 -0.38 -3.21 -9.56
CA LEU A 79 0.09 -1.83 -9.45
C LEU A 79 1.11 -1.54 -10.52
N GLY A 80 0.95 -0.41 -11.19
CA GLY A 80 1.96 0.09 -12.11
C GLY A 80 2.96 0.98 -11.39
N PHE A 81 4.10 1.22 -12.04
CA PHE A 81 5.07 2.17 -11.56
C PHE A 81 4.41 3.55 -11.43
N GLY A 82 4.57 4.17 -10.28
CA GLY A 82 3.98 5.49 -10.04
C GLY A 82 2.50 5.46 -9.63
N SER A 83 1.90 4.26 -9.52
CA SER A 83 0.51 4.16 -9.05
C SER A 83 0.35 4.79 -7.69
N HIS A 84 -0.72 5.56 -7.52
CA HIS A 84 -1.08 6.15 -6.24
C HIS A 84 -2.11 5.26 -5.55
N ILE A 85 -1.89 5.00 -4.28
CA ILE A 85 -2.77 4.19 -3.45
C ILE A 85 -3.33 5.11 -2.37
N ARG A 86 -4.66 5.13 -2.23
CA ARG A 86 -5.28 5.89 -1.14
C ARG A 86 -6.05 4.94 -0.24
N ILE A 87 -5.72 4.96 1.04
CA ILE A 87 -6.46 4.27 2.09
C ILE A 87 -6.75 5.28 3.18
N GLY A 88 -8.04 5.38 3.54
CA GLY A 88 -8.47 6.47 4.42
C GLY A 88 -8.15 7.82 3.80
N GLU A 89 -7.46 8.67 4.54
CA GLU A 89 -7.00 9.97 4.06
C GLU A 89 -5.51 9.95 3.70
N THR A 90 -4.89 8.76 3.72
CA THR A 90 -3.46 8.60 3.48
C THR A 90 -3.21 8.22 2.03
N LEU A 91 -2.32 8.95 1.40
CA LEU A 91 -1.89 8.71 0.03
C LEU A 91 -0.49 8.10 0.03
N LEU A 92 -0.34 7.02 -0.72
CA LEU A 92 0.94 6.33 -0.89
C LEU A 92 1.20 6.17 -2.40
N ARG A 93 2.43 5.86 -2.75
CA ARG A 93 2.80 5.67 -4.16
C ARG A 93 3.79 4.53 -4.31
N LEU A 94 3.60 3.70 -5.35
CA LEU A 94 4.56 2.67 -5.70
C LEU A 94 5.72 3.32 -6.46
N GLU A 95 6.94 3.07 -6.00
CA GLU A 95 8.14 3.58 -6.63
C GLU A 95 9.11 2.47 -6.95
N ILE A 96 9.94 2.70 -7.95
CA ILE A 96 11.10 1.86 -8.22
C ILE A 96 12.30 2.58 -7.61
N VAL A 97 13.04 1.86 -6.78
CA VAL A 97 14.27 2.37 -6.18
C VAL A 97 15.44 1.54 -6.70
N GLY A 98 16.52 2.19 -6.99
CA GLY A 98 17.58 1.41 -7.56
C GLY A 98 18.87 2.09 -7.75
#